data_e768b7f557913ef68043828431157131
#
_entry.id   e768b7f557913ef68043828431157131
#
_cell.length_a   1.000
_cell.length_b   1.000
_cell.length_c   1.000
_cell.angle_alpha   90.00
_cell.angle_beta   90.00
_cell.angle_gamma   90.00
#
_symmetry.space_group_name_H-M   'P 1'
#
loop_
_entity.id
_entity.type
_entity.pdbx_description
1 polymer ?
#
loop_
_entity_poly.entity_id
_entity_poly.type
_entity_poly.pdbx_seq_one_letter_code
_entity_poly.pdbx_strand_id
1 'polypeptide(L)'
;MSDPADGNGQAGLPELRTIADYQFGAGAGEALFPPAESLTIKRTSSGRPQQIHADDGRIVSFGTDGRFTLGLEGGRRLHTALEHPTYRVVVDDESEPFVRDEKNVFTKFVLETGPEIRPGDEVLVVHERGELIAVGTAELAADAIADFETGMAVNVREGAPAEN
;
A
#
# COMPACT_ATOMS: atom_id res chain seq x y z
N MET A 1 29.02 -8.42 -18.46
CA MET A 1 27.63 -8.65 -18.81
C MET A 1 26.93 -9.30 -17.64
N SER A 2 25.76 -8.80 -17.31
CA SER A 2 25.03 -9.39 -16.19
C SER A 2 24.56 -10.80 -16.56
N ASP A 3 24.48 -11.65 -15.55
CA ASP A 3 23.92 -12.98 -15.69
C ASP A 3 22.48 -12.87 -16.17
N PRO A 4 22.10 -13.55 -17.27
CA PRO A 4 20.71 -13.49 -17.74
C PRO A 4 19.69 -13.89 -16.69
N ALA A 5 20.03 -14.83 -15.80
CA ALA A 5 19.13 -15.24 -14.73
C ALA A 5 18.92 -14.10 -13.73
N ASP A 6 20.01 -13.42 -13.35
CA ASP A 6 19.91 -12.27 -12.45
C ASP A 6 19.16 -11.13 -13.13
N GLY A 7 19.45 -10.88 -14.39
CA GLY A 7 18.73 -9.88 -15.16
C GLY A 7 17.25 -10.16 -15.22
N ASN A 8 16.86 -11.42 -15.41
CA ASN A 8 15.47 -11.81 -15.47
C ASN A 8 14.76 -11.59 -14.13
N GLY A 9 15.45 -11.92 -13.02
CA GLY A 9 14.85 -11.80 -11.70
C GLY A 9 14.61 -10.36 -11.27
N GLN A 10 15.53 -9.46 -11.64
CA GLN A 10 15.53 -8.09 -11.17
C GLN A 10 15.28 -7.07 -12.28
N ALA A 11 15.15 -7.52 -13.53
CA ALA A 11 14.94 -6.61 -14.65
C ALA A 11 13.62 -5.88 -14.50
N GLY A 12 13.64 -4.59 -14.71
CA GLY A 12 12.45 -3.74 -14.60
C GLY A 12 12.30 -3.05 -13.25
N LEU A 13 13.08 -3.42 -12.23
CA LEU A 13 12.96 -2.76 -10.92
C LEU A 13 13.24 -1.25 -10.97
N PRO A 14 14.23 -0.74 -11.73
CA PRO A 14 14.39 0.72 -11.81
C PRO A 14 13.14 1.42 -12.34
N GLU A 15 12.50 0.86 -13.35
CA GLU A 15 11.27 1.42 -13.90
C GLU A 15 10.13 1.33 -12.90
N LEU A 16 10.04 0.23 -12.17
CA LEU A 16 9.01 0.06 -11.16
C LEU A 16 9.20 1.03 -10.00
N ARG A 17 10.45 1.32 -9.62
CA ARG A 17 10.75 2.35 -8.61
C ARG A 17 10.26 3.72 -9.07
N THR A 18 10.49 4.06 -10.33
CA THR A 18 10.04 5.33 -10.89
C THR A 18 8.51 5.43 -10.84
N ILE A 19 7.82 4.36 -11.21
CA ILE A 19 6.36 4.32 -11.15
C ILE A 19 5.87 4.50 -9.72
N ALA A 20 6.51 3.85 -8.76
CA ALA A 20 6.14 3.98 -7.35
C ALA A 20 6.34 5.42 -6.84
N ASP A 21 7.42 6.06 -7.27
CA ASP A 21 7.65 7.47 -6.91
C ASP A 21 6.54 8.37 -7.43
N TYR A 22 6.07 8.11 -8.64
CA TYR A 22 4.93 8.86 -9.18
C TYR A 22 3.65 8.60 -8.41
N GLN A 23 3.42 7.36 -8.03
CA GLN A 23 2.16 7.00 -7.37
C GLN A 23 2.12 7.45 -5.91
N PHE A 24 3.22 7.31 -5.18
CA PHE A 24 3.24 7.50 -3.72
C PHE A 24 4.12 8.64 -3.25
N GLY A 25 4.94 9.20 -4.13
CA GLY A 25 5.84 10.28 -3.77
C GLY A 25 7.31 9.88 -3.79
N ALA A 26 8.17 10.87 -3.85
CA ALA A 26 9.61 10.66 -3.95
C ALA A 26 10.12 9.77 -2.81
N GLY A 27 10.93 8.78 -3.16
CA GLY A 27 11.49 7.84 -2.20
C GLY A 27 10.67 6.56 -2.03
N ALA A 28 9.43 6.54 -2.51
CA ALA A 28 8.58 5.35 -2.36
C ALA A 28 9.16 4.16 -3.11
N GLY A 29 9.73 4.39 -4.29
CA GLY A 29 10.30 3.30 -5.09
C GLY A 29 11.43 2.58 -4.37
N GLU A 30 12.33 3.32 -3.75
CA GLU A 30 13.42 2.69 -2.98
C GLU A 30 12.91 2.03 -1.70
N ALA A 31 11.87 2.60 -1.09
CA ALA A 31 11.28 2.01 0.11
C ALA A 31 10.62 0.67 -0.21
N LEU A 32 9.87 0.61 -1.31
CA LEU A 32 9.19 -0.62 -1.71
C LEU A 32 10.16 -1.66 -2.25
N PHE A 33 11.12 -1.23 -3.06
CA PHE A 33 12.03 -2.12 -3.76
C PHE A 33 13.49 -1.72 -3.52
N PRO A 34 14.03 -1.94 -2.30
CA PRO A 34 15.40 -1.53 -1.99
C PRO A 34 16.39 -2.20 -2.94
N PRO A 35 17.36 -1.44 -3.48
CA PRO A 35 18.33 -2.03 -4.44
C PRO A 35 19.14 -3.20 -3.87
N ALA A 36 19.38 -3.21 -2.57
CA ALA A 36 20.21 -4.25 -1.94
C ALA A 36 19.42 -5.50 -1.58
N GLU A 37 18.11 -5.47 -1.69
CA GLU A 37 17.26 -6.60 -1.30
C GLU A 37 16.96 -7.49 -2.49
N SER A 38 17.03 -8.81 -2.28
CA SER A 38 16.60 -9.78 -3.30
C SER A 38 15.10 -9.90 -3.29
N LEU A 39 14.46 -9.55 -4.39
CA LEU A 39 13.01 -9.59 -4.53
C LEU A 39 12.63 -10.59 -5.61
N THR A 40 11.46 -11.18 -5.48
CA THR A 40 10.91 -12.08 -6.49
C THR A 40 9.87 -11.35 -7.30
N ILE A 41 10.08 -11.30 -8.62
CA ILE A 41 9.10 -10.71 -9.54
C ILE A 41 8.36 -11.84 -10.22
N LYS A 42 7.08 -11.96 -9.92
CA LYS A 42 6.20 -12.89 -10.63
C LYS A 42 5.70 -12.20 -11.88
N ARG A 43 5.87 -12.87 -13.02
CA ARG A 43 5.56 -12.29 -14.33
C ARG A 43 4.41 -13.03 -14.99
N THR A 44 3.71 -12.34 -15.89
CA THR A 44 2.72 -12.96 -16.77
C THR A 44 3.45 -13.83 -17.79
N SER A 45 2.68 -14.64 -18.55
CA SER A 45 3.25 -15.46 -19.60
C SER A 45 3.96 -14.64 -20.67
N SER A 46 3.60 -13.37 -20.84
CA SER A 46 4.24 -12.48 -21.80
C SER A 46 5.47 -11.75 -21.21
N GLY A 47 5.80 -12.02 -19.95
CA GLY A 47 6.97 -11.42 -19.31
C GLY A 47 6.72 -10.13 -18.55
N ARG A 48 5.48 -9.65 -18.53
CA ARG A 48 5.12 -8.42 -17.82
C ARG A 48 5.15 -8.65 -16.32
N PRO A 49 5.78 -7.76 -15.51
CA PRO A 49 5.70 -7.89 -14.06
C PRO A 49 4.25 -7.88 -13.58
N GLN A 50 3.92 -8.77 -12.66
CA GLN A 50 2.55 -8.88 -12.14
C GLN A 50 2.51 -8.72 -10.63
N GLN A 51 3.44 -9.33 -9.90
CA GLN A 51 3.53 -9.19 -8.45
C GLN A 51 5.00 -9.13 -8.04
N ILE A 52 5.30 -8.38 -7.00
CA ILE A 52 6.64 -8.33 -6.44
C ILE A 52 6.56 -8.76 -4.98
N HIS A 53 7.39 -9.72 -4.61
CA HIS A 53 7.41 -10.32 -3.28
C HIS A 53 8.78 -10.18 -2.64
N ALA A 54 8.80 -9.97 -1.33
CA ALA A 54 9.95 -10.15 -0.48
C ALA A 54 9.75 -11.42 0.34
N ASP A 55 10.74 -11.80 1.14
CA ASP A 55 10.60 -12.96 2.04
C ASP A 55 9.44 -12.78 2.99
N ASP A 56 9.18 -11.55 3.41
CA ASP A 56 8.13 -11.23 4.37
C ASP A 56 6.73 -11.20 3.77
N GLY A 57 6.62 -11.25 2.45
CA GLY A 57 5.31 -11.29 1.81
C GLY A 57 5.23 -10.44 0.55
N ARG A 58 4.01 -10.35 0.03
CA ARG A 58 3.74 -9.57 -1.18
C ARG A 58 3.86 -8.08 -0.89
N ILE A 59 4.71 -7.42 -1.68
CA ILE A 59 4.89 -5.98 -1.57
C ILE A 59 3.79 -5.26 -2.35
N VAL A 60 3.64 -5.60 -3.62
CA VAL A 60 2.66 -4.97 -4.50
C VAL A 60 2.21 -5.94 -5.57
N SER A 61 1.05 -5.64 -6.16
CA SER A 61 0.65 -6.16 -7.47
C SER A 61 0.67 -5.00 -8.46
N PHE A 62 1.09 -5.29 -9.70
CA PHE A 62 1.17 -4.27 -10.75
C PHE A 62 0.01 -4.46 -11.71
N GLY A 63 -0.88 -3.48 -11.74
CA GLY A 63 -2.08 -3.55 -12.55
C GLY A 63 -1.85 -3.24 -14.02
N THR A 64 -2.79 -3.65 -14.85
CA THR A 64 -2.74 -3.34 -16.29
C THR A 64 -2.90 -1.85 -16.58
N ASP A 65 -3.38 -1.10 -15.59
CA ASP A 65 -3.49 0.36 -15.67
C ASP A 65 -2.16 1.07 -15.34
N GLY A 66 -1.10 0.31 -15.05
CA GLY A 66 0.20 0.90 -14.73
C GLY A 66 0.34 1.37 -13.29
N ARG A 67 -0.57 0.98 -12.41
CA ARG A 67 -0.53 1.37 -11.00
C ARG A 67 -0.35 0.15 -10.12
N PHE A 68 0.19 0.39 -8.93
CA PHE A 68 0.37 -0.65 -7.93
C PHE A 68 -0.82 -0.70 -6.99
N THR A 69 -1.17 -1.93 -6.57
CA THR A 69 -1.98 -2.15 -5.38
C THR A 69 -1.08 -2.73 -4.31
N LEU A 70 -1.23 -2.23 -3.08
CA LEU A 70 -0.34 -2.61 -1.99
C LEU A 70 -0.71 -3.96 -1.40
N GLY A 71 0.31 -4.80 -1.18
CA GLY A 71 0.22 -5.87 -0.23
C GLY A 71 0.55 -5.33 1.15
N LEU A 72 0.33 -6.12 2.18
CA LEU A 72 0.60 -5.67 3.54
C LEU A 72 2.08 -5.33 3.75
N GLU A 73 2.99 -6.10 3.14
CA GLU A 73 4.41 -5.81 3.24
C GLU A 73 4.76 -4.49 2.56
N GLY A 74 4.13 -4.18 1.43
CA GLY A 74 4.29 -2.87 0.80
C GLY A 74 3.80 -1.75 1.70
N GLY A 75 2.66 -1.98 2.36
CA GLY A 75 2.15 -1.02 3.33
C GLY A 75 3.12 -0.77 4.47
N ARG A 76 3.74 -1.82 4.99
CA ARG A 76 4.73 -1.68 6.06
C ARG A 76 5.92 -0.82 5.62
N ARG A 77 6.40 -1.03 4.41
CA ARG A 77 7.53 -0.27 3.87
C ARG A 77 7.20 1.19 3.68
N LEU A 78 6.01 1.48 3.16
CA LEU A 78 5.57 2.87 3.02
C LEU A 78 5.26 3.52 4.36
N HIS A 79 4.71 2.75 5.30
CA HIS A 79 4.43 3.26 6.65
C HIS A 79 5.71 3.75 7.33
N THR A 80 6.81 3.06 7.12
CA THR A 80 8.11 3.45 7.67
C THR A 80 8.70 4.64 6.93
N ALA A 81 8.53 4.69 5.61
CA ALA A 81 9.24 5.64 4.76
C ALA A 81 8.54 6.98 4.57
N LEU A 82 7.21 6.97 4.51
CA LEU A 82 6.44 8.19 4.26
C LEU A 82 6.10 8.89 5.57
N GLU A 83 6.12 10.21 5.54
CA GLU A 83 5.77 10.99 6.71
C GLU A 83 4.26 10.95 6.96
N HIS A 84 3.89 10.92 8.25
CA HIS A 84 2.51 11.03 8.65
C HIS A 84 1.97 12.42 8.26
N PRO A 85 0.77 12.54 7.70
CA PRO A 85 -0.24 11.50 7.42
C PRO A 85 -0.33 11.07 5.96
N THR A 86 0.75 11.15 5.20
CA THR A 86 0.77 10.87 3.76
C THR A 86 0.16 9.48 3.48
N TYR A 87 -0.87 9.44 2.64
CA TYR A 87 -1.62 8.24 2.24
C TYR A 87 -2.17 7.44 3.41
N ARG A 88 -2.39 8.07 4.57
CA ARG A 88 -2.91 7.38 5.75
C ARG A 88 -4.36 7.73 6.00
N VAL A 89 -5.11 6.71 6.43
CA VAL A 89 -6.45 6.87 6.98
C VAL A 89 -6.35 6.37 8.42
N VAL A 90 -6.41 7.29 9.36
CA VAL A 90 -6.25 6.98 10.79
C VAL A 90 -7.63 6.68 11.37
N VAL A 91 -7.74 5.54 12.03
CA VAL A 91 -9.00 5.05 12.57
C VAL A 91 -8.94 4.92 14.08
N ASP A 92 -10.09 4.93 14.73
CA ASP A 92 -10.18 4.83 16.18
C ASP A 92 -9.95 3.39 16.66
N ASP A 93 -9.79 3.27 17.97
CA ASP A 93 -9.54 1.97 18.61
C ASP A 93 -10.71 1.00 18.43
N GLU A 94 -11.92 1.52 18.39
CA GLU A 94 -13.13 0.70 18.27
C GLU A 94 -13.16 -0.11 16.98
N SER A 95 -12.66 0.47 15.89
CA SER A 95 -12.70 -0.21 14.60
C SER A 95 -11.55 -1.20 14.38
N GLU A 96 -10.53 -1.17 15.22
CA GLU A 96 -9.30 -1.95 15.00
C GLU A 96 -9.55 -3.44 14.75
N PRO A 97 -10.30 -4.18 15.59
CA PRO A 97 -10.45 -5.62 15.36
C PRO A 97 -11.15 -5.94 14.06
N PHE A 98 -12.08 -5.08 13.64
CA PHE A 98 -12.81 -5.29 12.40
C PHE A 98 -11.91 -5.03 11.19
N VAL A 99 -11.09 -3.98 11.25
CA VAL A 99 -10.19 -3.63 10.16
C VAL A 99 -9.09 -4.68 10.01
N ARG A 100 -8.54 -5.16 11.11
CA ARG A 100 -7.55 -6.25 11.04
C ARG A 100 -8.17 -7.52 10.46
N ASP A 101 -9.47 -7.72 10.63
CA ASP A 101 -10.21 -8.86 10.06
C ASP A 101 -10.69 -8.56 8.63
N GLU A 102 -10.14 -7.53 8.00
CA GLU A 102 -10.38 -7.16 6.61
C GLU A 102 -11.78 -6.63 6.32
N LYS A 103 -12.46 -6.14 7.35
CA LYS A 103 -13.70 -5.39 7.14
C LYS A 103 -13.38 -3.99 6.67
N ASN A 104 -14.29 -3.40 5.92
CA ASN A 104 -14.10 -2.07 5.35
C ASN A 104 -14.15 -0.98 6.42
N VAL A 105 -13.50 0.15 6.12
CA VAL A 105 -13.47 1.30 7.01
C VAL A 105 -14.63 2.23 6.65
N PHE A 106 -15.43 2.60 7.65
CA PHE A 106 -16.52 3.57 7.46
C PHE A 106 -16.08 4.94 7.96
N THR A 107 -16.61 5.99 7.34
CA THR A 107 -16.19 7.37 7.60
C THR A 107 -16.30 7.75 9.07
N LYS A 108 -17.33 7.25 9.77
CA LYS A 108 -17.55 7.61 11.16
C LYS A 108 -16.42 7.19 12.11
N PHE A 109 -15.59 6.24 11.69
CA PHE A 109 -14.48 5.76 12.52
C PHE A 109 -13.14 6.43 12.16
N VAL A 110 -13.14 7.30 11.15
CA VAL A 110 -11.92 7.95 10.69
C VAL A 110 -11.66 9.20 11.49
N LEU A 111 -10.45 9.31 12.05
CA LEU A 111 -10.03 10.45 12.84
C LEU A 111 -9.24 11.47 12.04
N GLU A 112 -8.46 10.99 11.07
CA GLU A 112 -7.56 11.84 10.29
C GLU A 112 -7.26 11.17 8.96
N THR A 113 -7.02 11.95 7.91
CA THR A 113 -6.61 11.42 6.61
C THR A 113 -5.49 12.27 6.04
N GLY A 114 -4.66 11.65 5.19
CA GLY A 114 -3.77 12.41 4.34
C GLY A 114 -4.60 13.27 3.38
N PRO A 115 -4.30 14.57 3.28
CA PRO A 115 -5.15 15.46 2.49
C PRO A 115 -5.09 15.21 0.98
N GLU A 116 -4.07 14.49 0.50
CA GLU A 116 -3.89 14.20 -0.92
C GLU A 116 -4.77 13.02 -1.41
N ILE A 117 -5.39 12.27 -0.51
CA ILE A 117 -6.12 11.04 -0.86
C ILE A 117 -7.30 11.33 -1.77
N ARG A 118 -7.40 10.55 -2.83
CA ARG A 118 -8.49 10.60 -3.82
C ARG A 118 -9.11 9.21 -3.97
N PRO A 119 -10.34 9.14 -4.47
CA PRO A 119 -10.95 7.84 -4.74
C PRO A 119 -10.06 7.01 -5.66
N GLY A 120 -9.89 5.74 -5.33
CA GLY A 120 -9.03 4.83 -6.08
C GLY A 120 -7.59 4.79 -5.62
N ASP A 121 -7.16 5.71 -4.76
CA ASP A 121 -5.80 5.69 -4.25
C ASP A 121 -5.60 4.53 -3.28
N GLU A 122 -4.38 3.96 -3.31
CA GLU A 122 -3.97 3.00 -2.31
C GLU A 122 -3.63 3.73 -1.02
N VAL A 123 -4.12 3.20 0.10
CA VAL A 123 -3.95 3.86 1.39
C VAL A 123 -3.52 2.89 2.46
N LEU A 124 -2.89 3.45 3.49
CA LEU A 124 -2.49 2.76 4.70
C LEU A 124 -3.54 3.05 5.76
N VAL A 125 -4.15 2.01 6.31
CA VAL A 125 -5.07 2.18 7.43
C VAL A 125 -4.26 2.03 8.72
N VAL A 126 -4.31 3.06 9.55
CA VAL A 126 -3.43 3.21 10.70
C VAL A 126 -4.28 3.40 11.94
N HIS A 127 -3.94 2.70 13.02
CA HIS A 127 -4.59 2.89 14.30
C HIS A 127 -4.22 4.26 14.88
N GLU A 128 -5.07 4.81 15.73
CA GLU A 128 -4.80 6.11 16.37
C GLU A 128 -3.49 6.12 17.15
N ARG A 129 -2.98 4.96 17.57
CA ARG A 129 -1.65 4.85 18.19
C ARG A 129 -0.51 4.96 17.19
N GLY A 130 -0.78 4.87 15.89
CA GLY A 130 0.24 4.95 14.85
C GLY A 130 0.58 3.65 14.16
N GLU A 131 0.05 2.51 14.60
CA GLU A 131 0.35 1.21 13.99
C GLU A 131 -0.38 1.03 12.66
N LEU A 132 0.31 0.46 11.69
CA LEU A 132 -0.33 0.02 10.45
C LEU A 132 -1.19 -1.22 10.76
N ILE A 133 -2.47 -1.15 10.42
CA ILE A 133 -3.38 -2.28 10.66
C ILE A 133 -4.00 -2.85 9.40
N ALA A 134 -3.93 -2.15 8.28
CA ALA A 134 -4.44 -2.68 7.01
C ALA A 134 -3.95 -1.84 5.83
N VAL A 135 -4.11 -2.40 4.63
CA VAL A 135 -3.96 -1.66 3.38
C VAL A 135 -5.22 -1.86 2.56
N GLY A 136 -5.52 -0.91 1.70
CA GLY A 136 -6.70 -0.98 0.85
C GLY A 136 -6.78 0.18 -0.12
N THR A 137 -7.95 0.34 -0.71
CA THR A 137 -8.23 1.36 -1.71
C THR A 137 -9.22 2.38 -1.14
N ALA A 138 -8.91 3.66 -1.25
CA ALA A 138 -9.82 4.72 -0.81
C ALA A 138 -11.05 4.73 -1.72
N GLU A 139 -12.22 4.77 -1.09
CA GLU A 139 -13.49 4.89 -1.83
C GLU A 139 -13.91 6.34 -1.98
N LEU A 140 -13.41 7.21 -1.09
CA LEU A 140 -13.75 8.63 -1.06
C LEU A 140 -12.49 9.47 -0.97
N ALA A 141 -12.56 10.70 -1.47
CA ALA A 141 -11.50 11.67 -1.28
C ALA A 141 -11.42 12.10 0.19
N ALA A 142 -10.26 12.63 0.59
CA ALA A 142 -10.06 13.07 1.97
C ALA A 142 -11.17 14.02 2.45
N ASP A 143 -11.53 15.00 1.63
CA ASP A 143 -12.58 15.96 1.99
C ASP A 143 -13.92 15.27 2.22
N ALA A 144 -14.26 14.31 1.38
CA ALA A 144 -15.53 13.59 1.52
C ALA A 144 -15.53 12.70 2.75
N ILE A 145 -14.39 12.08 3.07
CA ILE A 145 -14.28 11.29 4.30
C ILE A 145 -14.56 12.16 5.52
N ALA A 146 -14.02 13.37 5.53
CA ALA A 146 -14.20 14.29 6.64
C ALA A 146 -15.65 14.78 6.77
N ASP A 147 -16.33 14.95 5.63
CA ASP A 147 -17.68 15.56 5.61
C ASP A 147 -18.81 14.56 5.78
N PHE A 148 -18.61 13.31 5.34
CA PHE A 148 -19.71 12.33 5.35
C PHE A 148 -19.80 11.66 6.71
N GLU A 149 -21.00 11.65 7.28
CA GLU A 149 -21.28 10.94 8.53
C GLU A 149 -21.47 9.44 8.29
N THR A 150 -21.93 9.08 7.10
CA THR A 150 -22.12 7.69 6.71
C THR A 150 -21.46 7.47 5.35
N GLY A 151 -20.83 6.36 5.18
CA GLY A 151 -20.19 6.00 3.93
C GLY A 151 -18.97 5.14 4.17
N MET A 152 -18.54 4.48 3.10
CA MET A 152 -17.34 3.65 3.15
C MET A 152 -16.13 4.48 2.74
N ALA A 153 -15.16 4.60 3.65
CA ALA A 153 -13.95 5.37 3.39
C ALA A 153 -12.90 4.52 2.66
N VAL A 154 -12.71 3.27 3.11
CA VAL A 154 -11.67 2.39 2.56
C VAL A 154 -12.23 1.00 2.34
N ASN A 155 -11.96 0.47 1.16
CA ASN A 155 -12.19 -0.94 0.85
C ASN A 155 -10.90 -1.69 1.22
N VAL A 156 -10.94 -2.40 2.35
CA VAL A 156 -9.75 -3.05 2.90
C VAL A 156 -9.41 -4.30 2.09
N ARG A 157 -8.14 -4.45 1.74
CA ARG A 157 -7.66 -5.62 0.99
C ARG A 157 -6.95 -6.62 1.88
N GLU A 158 -6.04 -6.16 2.72
CA GLU A 158 -5.32 -7.03 3.64
C GLU A 158 -5.24 -6.38 5.01
N GLY A 159 -5.53 -7.16 6.05
CA GLY A 159 -5.41 -6.71 7.42
C GLY A 159 -4.19 -7.33 8.09
N ALA A 160 -3.54 -6.55 8.95
CA ALA A 160 -2.41 -7.05 9.73
C ALA A 160 -2.94 -7.91 10.88
N PRO A 161 -2.32 -9.07 11.15
CA PRO A 161 -2.73 -9.87 12.30
C PRO A 161 -2.55 -9.08 13.59
N ALA A 162 -3.46 -9.31 14.53
CA ALA A 162 -3.30 -8.70 15.84
C ALA A 162 -2.04 -9.25 16.52
N GLU A 163 -1.27 -8.37 17.14
CA GLU A 163 -0.11 -8.80 17.91
C GLU A 163 -0.58 -9.30 19.28
N ASN A 164 0.05 -10.37 19.75
CA ASN A 164 -0.25 -10.93 21.06
C ASN A 164 0.70 -10.37 22.10
#